data_6cbf715cc8a29c2f33820c30b8f5d499
#
_entry.id   6cbf715cc8a29c2f33820c30b8f5d499
#
_cell.length_a   1.000
_cell.length_b   1.000
_cell.length_c   1.000
_cell.angle_alpha   90.00
_cell.angle_beta   90.00
_cell.angle_gamma   90.00
#
_symmetry.space_group_name_H-M   'P 1'
#
loop_
_entity.id
_entity.type
_entity.pdbx_description
1 polymer ?
#
loop_
_entity_poly.entity_id
_entity_poly.type
_entity_poly.pdbx_seq_one_letter_code
_entity_poly.pdbx_strand_id
1 'polypeptide(L)'
;MRTLVLAALCTLAFSCKGNSQNPANETTATETTAAYPVTKSDAEWQKELTPLQYYILRKAGTENPGTSEWLKNKAEGTYVCAGCGTPVFKSEHKFESGTGWPSFDREIEGNVAFSEDRSYGMIRVEEHCATCGGHLGHVFEDGPRKTTGMRHCINGAALNFIPSE
;
A
#
# COMPACT_ATOMS: atom_id res chain seq x y z
N MET A 1 27.64 -7.43 -82.92
CA MET A 1 27.33 -8.81 -83.47
C MET A 1 26.95 -9.70 -82.29
N ARG A 2 25.72 -10.28 -82.46
CA ARG A 2 25.25 -11.50 -81.74
C ARG A 2 25.06 -11.47 -80.25
N THR A 3 24.03 -11.98 -79.67
CA THR A 3 22.68 -12.37 -80.03
C THR A 3 21.90 -12.52 -78.73
N LEU A 4 20.60 -12.28 -78.85
CA LEU A 4 19.58 -12.60 -77.83
C LEU A 4 19.66 -14.04 -77.32
N VAL A 5 19.23 -14.24 -76.05
CA VAL A 5 18.23 -15.26 -75.74
C VAL A 5 17.40 -14.80 -74.53
N LEU A 6 16.10 -14.65 -74.74
CA LEU A 6 15.05 -14.62 -73.73
C LEU A 6 14.94 -16.01 -73.09
N ALA A 7 14.73 -16.06 -71.83
CA ALA A 7 14.07 -17.15 -71.16
C ALA A 7 13.13 -16.60 -70.09
N ALA A 8 11.87 -16.59 -70.38
CA ALA A 8 10.79 -16.40 -69.41
C ALA A 8 10.63 -17.67 -68.58
N LEU A 9 10.59 -17.53 -67.28
CA LEU A 9 10.14 -18.63 -66.43
C LEU A 9 9.12 -18.07 -65.41
N CYS A 10 7.88 -18.48 -65.67
CA CYS A 10 6.76 -18.38 -64.73
C CYS A 10 7.08 -19.11 -63.43
N THR A 11 6.93 -18.49 -62.31
CA THR A 11 6.81 -19.19 -61.03
C THR A 11 5.58 -18.78 -60.30
N LEU A 12 4.82 -19.79 -60.04
CA LEU A 12 3.53 -19.83 -59.37
C LEU A 12 3.57 -19.22 -57.97
N ALA A 13 2.55 -18.39 -57.70
CA ALA A 13 2.20 -17.92 -56.39
C ALA A 13 1.69 -19.10 -55.54
N PHE A 14 2.43 -19.46 -54.50
CA PHE A 14 1.89 -20.25 -53.39
C PHE A 14 1.53 -19.28 -52.25
N SER A 15 0.25 -19.00 -52.12
CA SER A 15 -0.36 -18.32 -51.01
C SER A 15 -0.51 -19.31 -49.85
N CYS A 16 0.43 -19.33 -48.92
CA CYS A 16 0.24 -19.98 -47.63
C CYS A 16 -0.31 -18.98 -46.66
N LYS A 17 -1.63 -18.98 -46.43
CA LYS A 17 -2.28 -18.46 -45.25
C LYS A 17 -1.86 -19.29 -44.05
N GLY A 18 -0.81 -18.90 -43.37
CA GLY A 18 -0.45 -19.41 -42.06
C GLY A 18 -1.18 -18.58 -41.00
N ASN A 19 -2.33 -19.07 -40.53
CA ASN A 19 -3.01 -18.57 -39.38
C ASN A 19 -2.27 -19.05 -38.12
N SER A 20 -1.27 -18.30 -37.68
CA SER A 20 -0.59 -18.57 -36.43
C SER A 20 -1.33 -17.83 -35.33
N GLN A 21 -2.40 -18.44 -34.82
CA GLN A 21 -2.95 -18.06 -33.52
C GLN A 21 -1.99 -18.59 -32.48
N ASN A 22 -1.17 -17.69 -31.95
CA ASN A 22 -0.43 -17.89 -30.71
C ASN A 22 -1.41 -17.58 -29.58
N PRO A 23 -1.87 -18.54 -28.78
CA PRO A 23 -2.56 -18.21 -27.57
C PRO A 23 -1.52 -17.60 -26.63
N ALA A 24 -1.53 -16.26 -26.48
CA ALA A 24 -0.89 -15.60 -25.38
C ALA A 24 -1.45 -16.24 -24.11
N ASN A 25 -0.61 -17.04 -23.46
CA ASN A 25 -0.88 -17.57 -22.15
C ASN A 25 -0.79 -16.37 -21.19
N GLU A 26 -1.90 -15.63 -21.05
CA GLU A 26 -2.09 -14.75 -19.90
C GLU A 26 -2.10 -15.63 -18.67
N THR A 27 -0.91 -15.82 -18.11
CA THR A 27 -0.78 -16.25 -16.72
C THR A 27 -1.29 -15.09 -15.88
N THR A 28 -2.60 -15.05 -15.69
CA THR A 28 -3.23 -14.26 -14.65
C THR A 28 -2.66 -14.82 -13.35
N ALA A 29 -1.62 -14.16 -12.83
CA ALA A 29 -1.25 -14.32 -11.44
C ALA A 29 -2.47 -13.84 -10.64
N THR A 30 -3.31 -14.80 -10.25
CA THR A 30 -4.34 -14.58 -9.25
C THR A 30 -3.58 -14.37 -7.95
N GLU A 31 -3.15 -13.13 -7.69
CA GLU A 31 -2.91 -12.71 -6.32
C GLU A 31 -4.22 -12.93 -5.58
N THR A 32 -4.25 -13.98 -4.78
CA THR A 32 -5.31 -14.19 -3.81
C THR A 32 -5.11 -13.14 -2.73
N THR A 33 -5.48 -11.90 -3.02
CA THR A 33 -5.66 -10.87 -1.99
C THR A 33 -6.81 -11.40 -1.12
N ALA A 34 -6.48 -11.94 0.04
CA ALA A 34 -7.48 -12.24 1.05
C ALA A 34 -8.30 -10.97 1.25
N ALA A 35 -9.59 -11.04 0.92
CA ALA A 35 -10.46 -9.87 1.00
C ALA A 35 -10.49 -9.42 2.47
N TYR A 36 -10.18 -8.13 2.71
CA TYR A 36 -10.27 -7.56 4.05
C TYR A 36 -11.70 -7.67 4.59
N PRO A 37 -11.89 -7.90 5.91
CA PRO A 37 -13.22 -7.99 6.53
C PRO A 37 -14.13 -6.79 6.21
N VAL A 38 -13.57 -5.59 6.12
CA VAL A 38 -14.28 -4.37 5.71
C VAL A 38 -13.83 -3.96 4.32
N THR A 39 -14.74 -4.09 3.36
CA THR A 39 -14.51 -3.72 1.96
C THR A 39 -15.59 -2.73 1.52
N LYS A 40 -15.19 -1.63 0.91
CA LYS A 40 -16.06 -0.61 0.34
C LYS A 40 -15.53 -0.21 -1.04
N SER A 41 -16.43 0.28 -1.90
CA SER A 41 -16.03 0.88 -3.16
C SER A 41 -15.21 2.17 -2.94
N ASP A 42 -14.45 2.56 -3.94
CA ASP A 42 -13.65 3.80 -3.89
C ASP A 42 -14.54 5.04 -3.64
N ALA A 43 -15.73 5.07 -4.23
CA ALA A 43 -16.70 6.16 -4.04
C ALA A 43 -17.27 6.22 -2.61
N GLU A 44 -17.47 5.09 -1.95
CA GLU A 44 -17.90 5.03 -0.55
C GLU A 44 -16.80 5.52 0.38
N TRP A 45 -15.54 5.11 0.15
CA TRP A 45 -14.40 5.63 0.91
C TRP A 45 -14.24 7.14 0.76
N GLN A 46 -14.37 7.68 -0.45
CA GLN A 46 -14.30 9.14 -0.71
C GLN A 46 -15.41 9.92 -0.01
N LYS A 47 -16.58 9.32 0.17
CA LYS A 47 -17.71 9.96 0.83
C LYS A 47 -17.55 10.00 2.37
N GLU A 48 -16.93 8.98 2.95
CA GLU A 48 -16.80 8.82 4.40
C GLU A 48 -15.53 9.47 4.97
N LEU A 49 -14.45 9.50 4.19
CA LEU A 49 -13.15 10.00 4.61
C LEU A 49 -12.95 11.47 4.20
N THR A 50 -12.22 12.21 5.00
CA THR A 50 -11.70 13.50 4.55
C THR A 50 -10.75 13.30 3.36
N PRO A 51 -10.50 14.32 2.52
CA PRO A 51 -9.57 14.20 1.40
C PRO A 51 -8.17 13.69 1.82
N LEU A 52 -7.66 14.15 2.97
CA LEU A 52 -6.36 13.73 3.49
C LEU A 52 -6.39 12.27 3.98
N GLN A 53 -7.42 11.87 4.72
CA GLN A 53 -7.59 10.48 5.16
C GLN A 53 -7.70 9.54 3.97
N TYR A 54 -8.50 9.90 2.96
CA TYR A 54 -8.63 9.12 1.73
C TYR A 54 -7.29 8.99 0.99
N TYR A 55 -6.55 10.09 0.84
CA TYR A 55 -5.24 10.10 0.21
C TYR A 55 -4.27 9.15 0.91
N ILE A 56 -4.23 9.17 2.24
CA ILE A 56 -3.36 8.30 3.03
C ILE A 56 -3.85 6.86 3.02
N LEU A 57 -5.06 6.60 3.49
CA LEU A 57 -5.57 5.26 3.72
C LEU A 57 -5.80 4.46 2.42
N ARG A 58 -6.15 5.13 1.30
CA ARG A 58 -6.56 4.46 0.06
C ARG A 58 -5.63 4.68 -1.14
N LYS A 59 -4.73 5.64 -1.05
CA LYS A 59 -3.73 5.92 -2.10
C LYS A 59 -2.28 5.77 -1.58
N ALA A 60 -2.10 5.17 -0.40
CA ALA A 60 -0.80 5.01 0.27
C ALA A 60 0.00 6.33 0.33
N GLY A 61 -0.70 7.43 0.59
CA GLY A 61 -0.09 8.76 0.71
C GLY A 61 0.64 8.94 2.03
N THR A 62 1.35 10.05 2.15
CA THR A 62 2.03 10.46 3.38
C THR A 62 1.67 11.91 3.69
N GLU A 63 1.29 12.19 4.92
CA GLU A 63 1.08 13.58 5.40
C GLU A 63 2.42 14.31 5.59
N ASN A 64 2.40 15.64 5.61
CA ASN A 64 3.60 16.40 5.88
C ASN A 64 4.08 16.19 7.32
N PRO A 65 5.41 16.16 7.58
CA PRO A 65 5.94 16.00 8.93
C PRO A 65 5.50 17.19 9.83
N GLY A 66 5.17 16.89 11.07
CA GLY A 66 4.79 17.90 12.07
C GLY A 66 3.34 18.41 12.00
N THR A 67 2.51 17.90 11.06
CA THR A 67 1.14 18.38 10.86
C THR A 67 0.08 17.60 11.64
N SER A 68 0.41 16.40 12.13
CA SER A 68 -0.53 15.56 12.86
C SER A 68 -0.91 16.17 14.22
N GLU A 69 -2.20 16.25 14.50
CA GLU A 69 -2.74 16.62 15.84
C GLU A 69 -2.31 15.62 16.92
N TRP A 70 -2.10 14.35 16.55
CA TRP A 70 -1.70 13.29 17.48
C TRP A 70 -0.22 13.33 17.86
N LEU A 71 0.59 14.16 17.21
CA LEU A 71 2.04 14.21 17.44
C LEU A 71 2.35 14.50 18.91
N LYS A 72 1.67 15.48 19.49
CA LYS A 72 1.84 15.91 20.90
C LYS A 72 0.80 15.34 21.86
N ASN A 73 -0.10 14.47 21.40
CA ASN A 73 -1.12 13.87 22.25
C ASN A 73 -0.47 12.95 23.28
N LYS A 74 -0.74 13.20 24.57
CA LYS A 74 -0.27 12.41 25.73
C LYS A 74 -1.43 11.85 26.55
N ALA A 75 -2.67 11.99 26.08
CA ALA A 75 -3.83 11.43 26.74
C ALA A 75 -3.78 9.88 26.71
N GLU A 76 -4.29 9.26 27.77
CA GLU A 76 -4.48 7.80 27.78
C GLU A 76 -5.65 7.42 26.91
N GLY A 77 -5.46 6.35 26.10
CA GLY A 77 -6.49 5.87 25.18
C GLY A 77 -5.95 4.98 24.07
N THR A 78 -6.78 4.82 23.07
CA THR A 78 -6.50 3.92 21.93
C THR A 78 -6.59 4.68 20.61
N TYR A 79 -5.58 4.51 19.78
CA TYR A 79 -5.60 4.97 18.40
C TYR A 79 -6.26 3.91 17.52
N VAL A 80 -7.26 4.33 16.76
CA VAL A 80 -8.04 3.46 15.88
C VAL A 80 -7.85 3.88 14.43
N CYS A 81 -7.97 2.93 13.50
CA CYS A 81 -7.95 3.21 12.07
C CYS A 81 -9.09 4.19 11.71
N ALA A 82 -8.75 5.33 11.10
CA ALA A 82 -9.74 6.34 10.72
C ALA A 82 -10.74 5.84 9.65
N GLY A 83 -10.37 4.77 8.91
CA GLY A 83 -11.25 4.19 7.89
C GLY A 83 -12.32 3.26 8.45
N CYS A 84 -12.00 2.44 9.45
CA CYS A 84 -12.92 1.39 9.90
C CYS A 84 -13.09 1.30 11.43
N GLY A 85 -12.39 2.13 12.20
CA GLY A 85 -12.48 2.13 13.66
C GLY A 85 -11.74 0.99 14.36
N THR A 86 -11.00 0.12 13.65
CA THR A 86 -10.22 -0.96 14.25
C THR A 86 -9.13 -0.38 15.17
N PRO A 87 -9.03 -0.79 16.44
CA PRO A 87 -7.94 -0.41 17.33
C PRO A 87 -6.59 -0.87 16.78
N VAL A 88 -5.63 0.03 16.59
CA VAL A 88 -4.34 -0.31 15.98
C VAL A 88 -3.14 -0.05 16.89
N PHE A 89 -3.20 0.99 17.74
CA PHE A 89 -2.14 1.31 18.70
C PHE A 89 -2.71 1.79 20.04
N LYS A 90 -1.98 1.55 21.12
CA LYS A 90 -2.29 2.09 22.44
C LYS A 90 -1.43 3.29 22.76
N SER A 91 -1.96 4.26 23.52
CA SER A 91 -1.21 5.45 23.93
C SER A 91 0.03 5.15 24.77
N GLU A 92 0.01 4.08 25.57
CA GLU A 92 1.13 3.65 26.40
C GLU A 92 2.37 3.24 25.59
N HIS A 93 2.19 2.87 24.31
CA HIS A 93 3.25 2.49 23.37
C HIS A 93 3.75 3.66 22.52
N LYS A 94 3.13 4.83 22.66
CA LYS A 94 3.52 6.02 21.91
C LYS A 94 4.78 6.68 22.50
N PHE A 95 5.70 7.07 21.62
CA PHE A 95 6.91 7.80 22.03
C PHE A 95 7.24 8.95 21.05
N GLU A 96 8.10 9.88 21.50
CA GLU A 96 8.58 10.99 20.68
C GLU A 96 9.82 10.56 19.90
N SER A 97 9.67 10.25 18.61
CA SER A 97 10.76 9.83 17.72
C SER A 97 11.55 10.99 17.12
N GLY A 98 11.01 12.20 17.13
CA GLY A 98 11.59 13.36 16.46
C GLY A 98 11.43 13.37 14.93
N THR A 99 10.76 12.38 14.33
CA THR A 99 10.61 12.28 12.87
C THR A 99 9.53 13.18 12.28
N GLY A 100 8.62 13.68 13.12
CA GLY A 100 7.50 14.50 12.68
C GLY A 100 6.19 13.75 12.48
N TRP A 101 6.16 12.44 12.76
CA TRP A 101 4.97 11.60 12.72
C TRP A 101 4.72 10.90 14.05
N PRO A 102 3.45 10.63 14.43
CA PRO A 102 3.15 9.76 15.57
C PRO A 102 3.92 8.45 15.47
N SER A 103 4.59 8.07 16.56
CA SER A 103 5.44 6.88 16.59
C SER A 103 5.10 6.00 17.78
N PHE A 104 5.07 4.68 17.55
CA PHE A 104 4.75 3.68 18.56
C PHE A 104 5.84 2.60 18.56
N ASP A 105 6.07 1.97 19.72
CA ASP A 105 7.05 0.88 19.83
C ASP A 105 6.45 -0.49 19.54
N ARG A 106 5.12 -0.60 19.47
CA ARG A 106 4.37 -1.79 19.05
C ARG A 106 2.96 -1.46 18.64
N GLU A 107 2.38 -2.30 17.82
CA GLU A 107 0.99 -2.31 17.41
C GLU A 107 0.12 -3.13 18.39
N ILE A 108 -1.21 -3.10 18.18
CA ILE A 108 -2.12 -4.10 18.74
C ILE A 108 -2.06 -5.32 17.83
N GLU A 109 -1.52 -6.41 18.36
CA GLU A 109 -1.28 -7.65 17.62
C GLU A 109 -2.53 -8.14 16.88
N GLY A 110 -2.36 -8.52 15.61
CA GLY A 110 -3.43 -9.01 14.73
C GLY A 110 -4.27 -7.91 14.09
N ASN A 111 -4.15 -6.64 14.50
CA ASN A 111 -4.93 -5.52 13.95
C ASN A 111 -4.15 -4.68 12.92
N VAL A 112 -2.85 -4.87 12.84
CA VAL A 112 -1.96 -4.30 11.82
C VAL A 112 -1.36 -5.43 11.01
N ALA A 113 -1.38 -5.31 9.70
CA ALA A 113 -0.75 -6.24 8.77
C ALA A 113 0.41 -5.54 8.06
N PHE A 114 1.34 -6.35 7.56
CA PHE A 114 2.60 -5.88 7.02
C PHE A 114 2.78 -6.36 5.58
N SER A 115 3.36 -5.52 4.74
CA SER A 115 3.74 -5.87 3.36
C SER A 115 5.04 -5.18 2.97
N GLU A 116 5.73 -5.73 1.98
CA GLU A 116 6.92 -5.09 1.44
C GLU A 116 6.53 -3.93 0.51
N ASP A 117 7.09 -2.75 0.75
CA ASP A 117 6.96 -1.59 -0.12
C ASP A 117 8.30 -1.33 -0.85
N ARG A 118 8.26 -1.39 -2.18
CA ARG A 118 9.41 -1.12 -3.08
C ARG A 118 9.29 0.21 -3.81
N SER A 119 8.39 1.08 -3.40
CA SER A 119 8.22 2.40 -4.03
C SER A 119 9.43 3.32 -3.80
N TYR A 120 9.56 4.32 -4.66
CA TYR A 120 10.61 5.35 -4.59
C TYR A 120 12.06 4.82 -4.54
N GLY A 121 12.31 3.58 -5.03
CA GLY A 121 13.64 2.97 -5.03
C GLY A 121 14.13 2.53 -3.64
N MET A 122 13.25 2.46 -2.66
CA MET A 122 13.52 1.96 -1.30
C MET A 122 12.88 0.60 -1.08
N ILE A 123 13.38 -0.16 -0.10
CA ILE A 123 12.72 -1.37 0.41
C ILE A 123 12.33 -1.05 1.85
N ARG A 124 11.05 -1.06 2.14
CA ARG A 124 10.48 -0.75 3.46
C ARG A 124 9.42 -1.79 3.82
N VAL A 125 9.04 -1.85 5.09
CA VAL A 125 7.90 -2.63 5.54
C VAL A 125 6.73 -1.66 5.76
N GLU A 126 5.72 -1.76 4.88
CA GLU A 126 4.48 -1.03 4.99
C GLU A 126 3.60 -1.61 6.09
N GLU A 127 2.90 -0.75 6.79
CA GLU A 127 1.87 -1.09 7.76
C GLU A 127 0.50 -0.67 7.24
N HIS A 128 -0.45 -1.59 7.31
CA HIS A 128 -1.84 -1.31 6.94
C HIS A 128 -2.82 -1.97 7.92
N CYS A 129 -4.02 -1.43 8.02
CA CYS A 129 -5.05 -1.97 8.88
C CYS A 129 -5.47 -3.38 8.43
N ALA A 130 -5.35 -4.38 9.31
CA ALA A 130 -5.70 -5.76 8.99
C ALA A 130 -7.20 -5.94 8.67
N THR A 131 -8.07 -4.99 9.08
CA THR A 131 -9.52 -5.06 8.88
C THR A 131 -9.97 -4.46 7.56
N CYS A 132 -9.38 -3.35 7.09
CA CYS A 132 -9.85 -2.65 5.88
C CYS A 132 -8.76 -2.43 4.82
N GLY A 133 -7.51 -2.85 5.09
CA GLY A 133 -6.37 -2.66 4.19
C GLY A 133 -5.93 -1.20 4.03
N GLY A 134 -6.40 -0.29 4.88
CA GLY A 134 -6.01 1.11 4.82
C GLY A 134 -4.54 1.31 5.19
N HIS A 135 -3.76 2.00 4.35
CA HIS A 135 -2.36 2.33 4.62
C HIS A 135 -2.24 3.17 5.90
N LEU A 136 -1.38 2.76 6.83
CA LEU A 136 -1.15 3.46 8.08
C LEU A 136 0.20 4.19 8.07
N GLY A 137 1.25 3.54 7.60
CA GLY A 137 2.62 4.02 7.63
C GLY A 137 3.64 2.94 7.33
N HIS A 138 4.80 3.02 7.99
CA HIS A 138 5.88 2.05 7.83
C HIS A 138 6.54 1.77 9.18
N VAL A 139 7.07 0.56 9.34
CA VAL A 139 7.84 0.17 10.52
C VAL A 139 9.33 0.13 10.22
N PHE A 140 10.14 0.55 11.20
CA PHE A 140 11.59 0.66 11.15
C PHE A 140 12.22 0.02 12.40
N GLU A 141 13.48 -0.43 12.29
CA GLU A 141 14.24 -1.07 13.36
C GLU A 141 15.09 -0.07 14.18
N ASP A 142 14.67 1.17 14.25
CA ASP A 142 15.36 2.27 14.92
C ASP A 142 14.58 2.83 16.13
N GLY A 143 13.67 2.06 16.65
CA GLY A 143 12.87 2.37 17.82
C GLY A 143 13.59 2.18 19.17
N PRO A 144 12.85 2.34 20.29
CA PRO A 144 13.42 2.26 21.63
C PRO A 144 13.94 0.84 21.94
N ARG A 145 15.25 0.68 22.10
CA ARG A 145 15.90 -0.61 22.39
C ARG A 145 15.49 -1.23 23.74
N LYS A 146 14.92 -0.43 24.65
CA LYS A 146 14.43 -0.90 25.96
C LYS A 146 13.08 -1.63 25.86
N THR A 147 12.40 -1.52 24.73
CA THR A 147 11.16 -2.20 24.43
C THR A 147 11.36 -3.15 23.25
N THR A 148 10.72 -2.91 22.10
CA THR A 148 10.80 -3.79 20.93
C THR A 148 11.99 -3.49 20.01
N GLY A 149 12.56 -2.30 20.08
CA GLY A 149 13.50 -1.80 19.08
C GLY A 149 12.83 -1.33 17.78
N MET A 150 11.51 -1.50 17.68
CA MET A 150 10.74 -1.11 16.50
C MET A 150 10.18 0.30 16.63
N ARG A 151 10.05 1.00 15.51
CA ARG A 151 9.36 2.29 15.39
C ARG A 151 8.31 2.21 14.29
N HIS A 152 7.06 2.10 14.72
CA HIS A 152 5.89 2.21 13.89
C HIS A 152 5.64 3.70 13.61
N CYS A 153 5.99 4.17 12.41
CA CYS A 153 5.91 5.57 11.99
C CYS A 153 4.63 5.77 11.21
N ILE A 154 3.62 6.36 11.86
CA ILE A 154 2.24 6.31 11.40
C ILE A 154 1.76 7.69 10.98
N ASN A 155 1.07 7.77 9.84
CA ASN A 155 0.37 8.98 9.43
C ASN A 155 -0.75 9.30 10.44
N GLY A 156 -0.71 10.46 11.05
CA GLY A 156 -1.73 10.81 12.05
C GLY A 156 -3.12 10.91 11.46
N ALA A 157 -3.26 11.37 10.22
CA ALA A 157 -4.56 11.42 9.56
C ALA A 157 -5.12 10.01 9.23
N ALA A 158 -4.32 8.93 9.30
CA ALA A 158 -4.81 7.56 9.24
C ALA A 158 -5.46 7.10 10.55
N LEU A 159 -5.38 7.89 11.61
CA LEU A 159 -5.80 7.55 12.96
C LEU A 159 -6.91 8.47 13.46
N ASN A 160 -7.81 7.90 14.25
CA ASN A 160 -8.62 8.62 15.23
C ASN A 160 -8.18 8.20 16.64
N PHE A 161 -8.52 8.99 17.66
CA PHE A 161 -8.17 8.70 19.04
C PHE A 161 -9.42 8.56 19.91
N ILE A 162 -9.47 7.50 20.70
CA ILE A 162 -10.53 7.23 21.66
C ILE A 162 -9.89 7.31 23.05
N PRO A 163 -10.22 8.34 23.86
CA PRO A 163 -9.73 8.45 25.24
C PRO A 163 -10.19 7.27 26.09
N SER A 164 -9.36 6.85 27.06
CA SER A 164 -9.80 5.99 28.14
C SER A 164 -10.80 6.73 29.05
N GLU A 165 -11.80 6.02 29.58
CA GLU A 165 -12.74 6.54 30.58
C GLU A 165 -12.05 6.76 31.94
#